data_98a6a55ccf9378a7af2c8d7fc8052c9f
#
_entry.id   98a6a55ccf9378a7af2c8d7fc8052c9f
#
_cell.length_a   1.000
_cell.length_b   1.000
_cell.length_c   1.000
_cell.angle_alpha   90.00
_cell.angle_beta   90.00
_cell.angle_gamma   90.00
#
_symmetry.space_group_name_H-M   'P 1'
#
loop_
_entity.id
_entity.type
_entity.pdbx_description
1 polymer ?
#
loop_
_entity_poly.entity_id
_entity_poly.type
_entity_poly.pdbx_seq_one_letter_code
_entity_poly.pdbx_strand_id
1 'polypeptide(L)'
;MIRSRYIPWMILVGCGLGMDVTFRYVQTPNDDFVRVFVPGTMPDGTNDDWGPNSNGFIDPDAPSRLIHNDETDGYEKTYDLAVGQEYFYKIHFHYNNSGTNYEWISDPLNSNTTDDEWGNSILEVTDPLFFQPSRHLNEDNGVTGFSTGIFTDGTIDFVRYWVGGDTLTGSDHVDANGVFYLSFDPVLSLYDPIFVQASIDGELHTVYEFGAIDIIEEPIPNNVVMGPNWIDDVMYVAVHAPMQPVMKVIITPAGTTGEDSDAIMMKKDPGMDDVWWIDLDMPNGQYEYEFLLMNGNRIADPLSRRLTNGRTRIEIGPGGISTADDYEWQSVNYLRPSLDTLVIYELHVDDFSAQGNGQGRFVDVIDRLDHLRSVGINAIELLPITEFPGTHSWGYDPKLMSAVESRYGTPEELKTLVDEAHTRGMAII
;
A
#
# COMPACT_ATOMS: atom_id res chain seq x y z
N MET A 1 6.03 -31.30 -14.71
CA MET A 1 7.17 -32.00 -14.07
C MET A 1 7.80 -30.99 -13.11
N ILE A 2 7.31 -31.01 -11.91
CA ILE A 2 7.70 -30.12 -10.81
C ILE A 2 9.05 -30.62 -10.28
N ARG A 3 10.09 -29.81 -10.39
CA ARG A 3 11.37 -30.08 -9.73
C ARG A 3 11.37 -29.35 -8.38
N SER A 4 11.03 -30.08 -7.33
CA SER A 4 11.34 -29.76 -5.94
C SER A 4 12.87 -29.61 -5.80
N ARG A 5 13.35 -28.43 -5.43
CA ARG A 5 14.72 -28.25 -4.95
C ARG A 5 14.70 -28.44 -3.44
N TYR A 6 15.10 -29.60 -2.99
CA TYR A 6 15.55 -29.82 -1.62
C TYR A 6 16.84 -29.05 -1.41
N ILE A 7 16.85 -28.10 -0.48
CA ILE A 7 18.07 -27.52 0.10
C ILE A 7 18.48 -28.46 1.23
N PRO A 8 19.67 -29.06 1.20
CA PRO A 8 20.12 -29.90 2.31
C PRO A 8 20.43 -29.03 3.53
N TRP A 9 19.86 -29.37 4.67
CA TRP A 9 20.19 -28.82 5.98
C TRP A 9 21.67 -29.13 6.28
N MET A 10 22.51 -28.13 6.21
CA MET A 10 23.87 -28.19 6.72
C MET A 10 23.83 -27.50 8.07
N ILE A 11 23.80 -28.31 9.14
CA ILE A 11 24.03 -27.86 10.52
C ILE A 11 25.52 -27.48 10.59
N LEU A 12 25.86 -26.24 10.40
CA LEU A 12 27.11 -25.66 10.83
C LEU A 12 26.91 -25.26 12.30
N VAL A 13 27.43 -26.07 13.21
CA VAL A 13 27.67 -25.67 14.59
C VAL A 13 28.91 -24.75 14.54
N GLY A 14 28.71 -23.50 14.17
CA GLY A 14 29.65 -22.43 14.42
C GLY A 14 29.19 -21.75 15.71
N CYS A 15 30.05 -21.65 16.71
CA CYS A 15 29.91 -20.66 17.78
C CYS A 15 30.09 -19.27 17.13
N GLY A 16 29.05 -18.75 16.47
CA GLY A 16 28.94 -17.36 16.13
C GLY A 16 28.44 -16.63 17.35
N LEU A 17 29.15 -15.64 17.79
CA LEU A 17 28.64 -14.67 18.78
C LEU A 17 27.38 -14.06 18.15
N GLY A 18 26.26 -14.11 18.88
CA GLY A 18 25.02 -13.44 18.49
C GLY A 18 25.17 -11.94 18.72
N MET A 19 24.45 -11.16 17.95
CA MET A 19 24.40 -9.72 18.07
C MET A 19 22.98 -9.30 18.47
N ASP A 20 22.84 -8.47 19.50
CA ASP A 20 21.56 -7.94 19.92
C ASP A 20 21.06 -6.90 18.90
N VAL A 21 19.98 -7.23 18.18
CA VAL A 21 19.32 -6.36 17.20
C VAL A 21 17.95 -5.94 17.71
N THR A 22 17.72 -4.63 17.84
CA THR A 22 16.46 -4.07 18.33
C THR A 22 15.61 -3.58 17.18
N PHE A 23 14.42 -4.18 17.04
CA PHE A 23 13.33 -3.67 16.19
C PHE A 23 12.58 -2.60 16.95
N ARG A 24 12.28 -1.50 16.28
CA ARG A 24 11.58 -0.37 16.87
C ARG A 24 10.48 0.13 15.97
N TYR A 25 9.32 0.41 16.55
CA TYR A 25 8.19 1.06 15.89
C TYR A 25 7.78 2.32 16.65
N VAL A 26 7.78 3.47 15.99
CA VAL A 26 7.33 4.74 16.56
C VAL A 26 5.89 4.97 16.12
N GLN A 27 4.96 5.03 17.08
CA GLN A 27 3.56 5.27 16.81
C GLN A 27 3.33 6.70 16.35
N THR A 28 2.62 6.86 15.22
CA THR A 28 2.17 8.16 14.76
C THR A 28 0.79 8.52 15.31
N PRO A 29 0.36 9.80 15.30
CA PRO A 29 -0.95 10.19 15.79
C PRO A 29 -2.14 9.55 15.08
N ASN A 30 -1.91 8.95 13.90
CA ASN A 30 -2.95 8.29 13.10
C ASN A 30 -2.98 6.76 13.30
N ASP A 31 -2.09 6.21 14.13
CA ASP A 31 -2.00 4.77 14.38
C ASP A 31 -2.95 4.36 15.51
N ASP A 32 -4.00 3.61 15.18
CA ASP A 32 -5.02 3.16 16.14
C ASP A 32 -4.76 1.75 16.71
N PHE A 33 -3.57 1.19 16.54
CA PHE A 33 -3.29 -0.16 17.01
C PHE A 33 -3.20 -0.22 18.55
N VAL A 34 -3.54 -1.37 19.11
CA VAL A 34 -3.43 -1.67 20.56
C VAL A 34 -2.20 -2.51 20.90
N ARG A 35 -1.63 -3.21 19.91
CA ARG A 35 -0.38 -3.98 20.03
C ARG A 35 0.31 -4.05 18.69
N VAL A 36 1.64 -4.14 18.73
CA VAL A 36 2.49 -4.40 17.58
C VAL A 36 3.45 -5.55 17.87
N PHE A 37 3.74 -6.35 16.83
CA PHE A 37 4.59 -7.54 16.90
C PHE A 37 5.55 -7.56 15.71
N VAL A 38 6.66 -8.24 15.90
CA VAL A 38 7.63 -8.57 14.83
C VAL A 38 7.87 -10.09 14.84
N PRO A 39 6.90 -10.87 14.31
CA PRO A 39 7.06 -12.30 14.13
C PRO A 39 7.96 -12.61 12.93
N GLY A 40 8.65 -13.74 12.98
CA GLY A 40 9.52 -14.19 11.91
C GLY A 40 10.36 -15.37 12.31
N THR A 41 11.40 -15.64 11.53
CA THR A 41 12.33 -16.75 11.77
C THR A 41 13.39 -16.42 12.82
N MET A 42 13.30 -15.25 13.50
CA MET A 42 14.20 -14.88 14.59
C MET A 42 13.99 -15.76 15.81
N PRO A 43 15.08 -16.09 16.54
CA PRO A 43 15.01 -16.93 17.73
C PRO A 43 14.30 -16.18 18.88
N ASP A 44 13.04 -16.51 19.15
CA ASP A 44 12.23 -15.91 20.20
C ASP A 44 12.05 -16.82 21.44
N GLY A 45 12.69 -17.98 21.42
CA GLY A 45 12.60 -18.98 22.48
C GLY A 45 11.43 -19.96 22.32
N THR A 46 10.68 -19.86 21.23
CA THR A 46 9.64 -20.81 20.84
C THR A 46 10.08 -21.66 19.64
N ASN A 47 9.27 -22.68 19.28
CA ASN A 47 9.46 -23.45 18.05
C ASN A 47 8.46 -23.04 16.97
N ASP A 48 7.82 -21.88 17.11
CA ASP A 48 6.81 -21.36 16.21
C ASP A 48 7.25 -19.99 15.69
N ASP A 49 8.01 -19.99 14.60
CA ASP A 49 8.66 -18.82 14.04
C ASP A 49 7.68 -17.65 13.74
N TRP A 50 6.45 -17.96 13.36
CA TRP A 50 5.42 -16.96 12.99
C TRP A 50 4.28 -16.86 14.00
N GLY A 51 4.51 -17.33 15.21
CA GLY A 51 3.45 -17.45 16.20
C GLY A 51 3.89 -17.20 17.65
N PRO A 52 3.13 -17.78 18.59
CA PRO A 52 1.89 -18.52 18.39
C PRO A 52 0.76 -17.67 17.78
N ASN A 53 0.05 -18.22 16.78
CA ASN A 53 -1.07 -17.55 16.17
C ASN A 53 -2.28 -18.49 15.96
N SER A 54 -3.46 -17.90 15.84
CA SER A 54 -4.71 -18.61 15.51
C SER A 54 -5.45 -17.88 14.40
N ASN A 55 -5.58 -18.52 13.24
CA ASN A 55 -6.23 -17.96 12.05
C ASN A 55 -5.63 -16.59 11.61
N GLY A 56 -4.30 -16.46 11.72
CA GLY A 56 -3.58 -15.24 11.35
C GLY A 56 -3.51 -14.15 12.44
N PHE A 57 -4.20 -14.33 13.56
CA PHE A 57 -4.09 -13.44 14.72
C PHE A 57 -3.04 -13.98 15.71
N ILE A 58 -2.02 -13.17 15.98
CA ILE A 58 -0.94 -13.53 16.92
C ILE A 58 -1.47 -13.50 18.37
N ASP A 59 -1.03 -14.46 19.19
CA ASP A 59 -1.35 -14.45 20.63
C ASP A 59 -0.92 -13.11 21.26
N PRO A 60 -1.79 -12.42 22.01
CA PRO A 60 -1.47 -11.16 22.66
C PRO A 60 -0.21 -11.15 23.54
N ASP A 61 0.19 -12.31 24.04
CA ASP A 61 1.36 -12.50 24.89
C ASP A 61 2.53 -13.20 24.14
N ALA A 62 2.46 -13.26 22.79
CA ALA A 62 3.53 -13.85 21.98
C ALA A 62 4.89 -13.17 22.23
N PRO A 63 6.00 -13.93 22.24
CA PRO A 63 7.35 -13.40 22.46
C PRO A 63 7.77 -12.34 21.42
N SER A 64 7.18 -12.35 20.23
CA SER A 64 7.43 -11.38 19.16
C SER A 64 6.80 -9.99 19.40
N ARG A 65 6.09 -9.80 20.52
CA ARG A 65 5.47 -8.53 20.87
C ARG A 65 6.51 -7.46 21.19
N LEU A 66 6.35 -6.27 20.59
CA LEU A 66 7.09 -5.08 20.95
C LEU A 66 6.45 -4.44 22.20
N ILE A 67 7.29 -3.96 23.11
CA ILE A 67 6.88 -3.32 24.37
C ILE A 67 7.22 -1.84 24.28
N HIS A 68 6.29 -0.99 24.73
CA HIS A 68 6.53 0.45 24.77
C HIS A 68 7.68 0.79 25.70
N ASN A 69 8.60 1.60 25.20
CA ASN A 69 9.73 2.15 25.94
C ASN A 69 9.52 3.65 26.12
N ASP A 70 9.30 4.09 27.37
CA ASP A 70 9.01 5.50 27.69
C ASP A 70 10.20 6.43 27.45
N GLU A 71 11.44 5.90 27.40
CA GLU A 71 12.65 6.71 27.17
C GLU A 71 12.81 7.07 25.70
N THR A 72 12.37 6.17 24.80
CA THR A 72 12.51 6.33 23.34
C THR A 72 11.19 6.71 22.65
N ASP A 73 10.09 6.71 23.43
CA ASP A 73 8.72 6.90 22.94
C ASP A 73 8.39 5.98 21.74
N GLY A 74 8.81 4.72 21.84
CA GLY A 74 8.63 3.72 20.79
C GLY A 74 8.34 2.34 21.37
N TYR A 75 7.79 1.45 20.52
CA TYR A 75 7.61 0.04 20.83
C TYR A 75 8.85 -0.72 20.38
N GLU A 76 9.45 -1.53 21.25
CA GLU A 76 10.73 -2.18 20.99
C GLU A 76 10.72 -3.67 21.30
N LYS A 77 11.52 -4.43 20.54
CA LYS A 77 11.84 -5.82 20.76
C LYS A 77 13.27 -6.11 20.31
N THR A 78 14.09 -6.66 21.19
CA THR A 78 15.46 -7.08 20.90
C THR A 78 15.54 -8.60 20.68
N TYR A 79 16.28 -9.02 19.66
CA TYR A 79 16.64 -10.39 19.36
C TYR A 79 18.15 -10.54 19.32
N ASP A 80 18.64 -11.65 19.83
CA ASP A 80 20.04 -12.07 19.70
C ASP A 80 20.19 -12.84 18.35
N LEU A 81 20.77 -12.20 17.33
CA LEU A 81 20.85 -12.70 15.97
C LEU A 81 22.27 -13.06 15.57
N ALA A 82 22.44 -14.17 14.87
CA ALA A 82 23.76 -14.62 14.41
C ALA A 82 24.24 -13.81 13.20
N VAL A 83 25.43 -13.25 13.26
CA VAL A 83 26.08 -12.55 12.15
C VAL A 83 26.29 -13.49 10.98
N GLY A 84 26.03 -13.01 9.76
CA GLY A 84 26.10 -13.77 8.52
C GLY A 84 24.89 -14.67 8.24
N GLN A 85 23.81 -14.52 9.01
CA GLN A 85 22.55 -15.21 8.79
C GLN A 85 21.49 -14.26 8.21
N GLU A 86 20.52 -14.85 7.53
CA GLU A 86 19.35 -14.19 6.98
C GLU A 86 18.10 -14.59 7.77
N TYR A 87 17.28 -13.62 8.13
CA TYR A 87 16.04 -13.80 8.85
C TYR A 87 14.89 -13.18 8.08
N PHE A 88 13.72 -13.82 8.16
CA PHE A 88 12.49 -13.36 7.53
C PHE A 88 11.53 -12.87 8.61
N TYR A 89 10.88 -11.73 8.38
CA TYR A 89 9.95 -11.17 9.36
C TYR A 89 8.84 -10.34 8.71
N LYS A 90 7.81 -10.04 9.50
CA LYS A 90 6.76 -9.07 9.20
C LYS A 90 6.47 -8.21 10.41
N ILE A 91 5.74 -7.13 10.20
CA ILE A 91 5.11 -6.38 11.27
C ILE A 91 3.65 -6.79 11.34
N HIS A 92 3.15 -7.04 12.53
CA HIS A 92 1.78 -7.43 12.76
C HIS A 92 1.12 -6.50 13.77
N PHE A 93 -0.03 -5.94 13.43
CA PHE A 93 -0.78 -5.03 14.28
C PHE A 93 -2.07 -5.65 14.77
N HIS A 94 -2.42 -5.39 16.03
CA HIS A 94 -3.75 -5.59 16.55
C HIS A 94 -4.46 -4.25 16.71
N TYR A 95 -5.61 -4.09 16.07
CA TYR A 95 -6.48 -2.91 16.22
C TYR A 95 -7.57 -3.10 17.27
N ASN A 96 -7.74 -4.31 17.80
CA ASN A 96 -8.62 -4.61 18.92
C ASN A 96 -8.11 -5.79 19.77
N ASN A 97 -8.77 -6.02 20.89
CA ASN A 97 -8.41 -7.12 21.81
C ASN A 97 -9.13 -8.46 21.51
N SER A 98 -10.03 -8.47 20.51
CA SER A 98 -10.93 -9.61 20.27
C SER A 98 -10.44 -10.60 19.20
N GLY A 99 -9.32 -10.32 18.53
CA GLY A 99 -8.78 -11.18 17.49
C GLY A 99 -9.51 -11.10 16.14
N THR A 100 -10.28 -10.04 15.93
CA THR A 100 -11.09 -9.86 14.70
C THR A 100 -10.62 -8.72 13.80
N ASN A 101 -9.72 -7.86 14.28
CA ASN A 101 -9.17 -6.76 13.52
C ASN A 101 -7.65 -6.72 13.72
N TYR A 102 -6.92 -7.14 12.68
CA TYR A 102 -5.46 -7.22 12.67
C TYR A 102 -4.93 -7.06 11.24
N GLU A 103 -3.65 -6.75 11.13
CA GLU A 103 -2.97 -6.56 9.85
C GLU A 103 -1.55 -7.14 9.88
N TRP A 104 -1.12 -7.66 8.72
CA TRP A 104 0.25 -8.10 8.47
C TRP A 104 0.83 -7.24 7.35
N ILE A 105 1.95 -6.59 7.63
CA ILE A 105 2.67 -5.81 6.62
C ILE A 105 4.14 -6.20 6.57
N SER A 106 4.77 -6.00 5.41
CA SER A 106 6.23 -5.97 5.31
C SER A 106 6.76 -4.71 6.01
N ASP A 107 8.00 -4.73 6.48
CA ASP A 107 8.60 -3.56 7.11
C ASP A 107 8.78 -2.43 6.07
N PRO A 108 8.10 -1.29 6.20
CA PRO A 108 8.20 -0.20 5.23
C PRO A 108 9.57 0.47 5.19
N LEU A 109 10.41 0.25 6.22
CA LEU A 109 11.78 0.74 6.29
C LEU A 109 12.80 -0.25 5.74
N ASN A 110 12.36 -1.45 5.34
CA ASN A 110 13.19 -2.48 4.75
C ASN A 110 12.65 -2.87 3.37
N SER A 111 13.28 -2.38 2.32
CA SER A 111 12.88 -2.66 0.94
C SER A 111 13.28 -4.06 0.44
N ASN A 112 14.06 -4.82 1.22
CA ASN A 112 14.45 -6.18 0.86
C ASN A 112 13.37 -7.16 1.32
N THR A 113 12.65 -7.75 0.36
CA THR A 113 11.53 -8.65 0.60
C THR A 113 11.64 -9.92 -0.23
N THR A 114 10.95 -10.99 0.20
CA THR A 114 10.87 -12.22 -0.59
C THR A 114 10.00 -12.03 -1.83
N ASP A 115 10.35 -12.71 -2.92
CA ASP A 115 9.62 -12.70 -4.20
C ASP A 115 8.40 -13.65 -4.20
N ASP A 116 7.96 -14.12 -3.04
CA ASP A 116 6.82 -15.02 -2.91
C ASP A 116 5.50 -14.26 -2.63
N GLU A 117 4.39 -14.99 -2.59
CA GLU A 117 3.06 -14.41 -2.31
C GLU A 117 2.94 -13.76 -0.92
N TRP A 118 3.89 -13.96 -0.03
CA TRP A 118 3.90 -13.46 1.33
C TRP A 118 4.65 -12.13 1.46
N GLY A 119 5.68 -11.87 0.62
CA GLY A 119 6.48 -10.64 0.64
C GLY A 119 7.06 -10.36 2.02
N ASN A 120 7.72 -11.36 2.64
CA ASN A 120 8.34 -11.20 3.95
C ASN A 120 9.55 -10.28 3.86
N SER A 121 9.74 -9.39 4.83
CA SER A 121 10.95 -8.58 4.93
C SER A 121 12.15 -9.46 5.24
N ILE A 122 13.29 -9.19 4.59
CA ILE A 122 14.53 -9.96 4.72
C ILE A 122 15.53 -9.13 5.52
N LEU A 123 16.05 -9.66 6.60
CA LEU A 123 17.14 -9.09 7.38
C LEU A 123 18.40 -9.96 7.22
N GLU A 124 19.38 -9.45 6.49
CA GLU A 124 20.74 -10.02 6.44
C GLU A 124 21.58 -9.38 7.55
N VAL A 125 21.99 -10.17 8.54
CA VAL A 125 22.73 -9.67 9.70
C VAL A 125 24.22 -9.56 9.36
N THR A 126 24.71 -8.34 9.26
CA THR A 126 26.13 -8.00 9.04
C THR A 126 26.73 -7.39 10.29
N ASP A 127 28.05 -7.31 10.41
CA ASP A 127 28.74 -6.58 11.47
C ASP A 127 29.67 -5.53 10.85
N PRO A 128 29.41 -4.22 11.01
CA PRO A 128 28.22 -3.62 11.65
C PRO A 128 26.97 -3.77 10.80
N LEU A 129 25.79 -3.78 11.46
CA LEU A 129 24.49 -3.71 10.84
C LEU A 129 23.91 -2.31 11.02
N PHE A 130 23.54 -1.64 9.91
CA PHE A 130 22.70 -0.44 9.90
C PHE A 130 21.28 -0.87 9.54
N PHE A 131 20.33 -0.58 10.44
CA PHE A 131 18.99 -1.14 10.32
C PHE A 131 17.91 -0.12 10.66
N GLN A 132 16.78 -0.22 9.98
CA GLN A 132 15.59 0.63 10.16
C GLN A 132 15.89 2.14 10.17
N PRO A 133 16.51 2.69 9.11
CA PRO A 133 16.71 4.13 9.02
C PRO A 133 15.35 4.84 8.94
N SER A 134 15.17 5.87 9.74
CA SER A 134 13.91 6.62 9.80
C SER A 134 14.15 8.12 9.89
N ARG A 135 13.36 8.90 9.12
CA ARG A 135 13.28 10.35 9.23
C ARG A 135 12.08 10.73 10.07
N HIS A 136 12.29 11.63 11.01
CA HIS A 136 11.25 12.20 11.85
C HIS A 136 10.74 13.47 11.18
N LEU A 137 9.45 13.52 10.87
CA LEU A 137 8.85 14.63 10.13
C LEU A 137 7.97 15.48 11.05
N ASN A 138 7.88 16.78 10.76
CA ASN A 138 6.85 17.65 11.30
C ASN A 138 5.59 17.65 10.41
N GLU A 139 4.57 18.44 10.78
CA GLU A 139 3.32 18.58 10.05
C GLU A 139 3.49 19.11 8.60
N ASP A 140 4.59 19.83 8.33
CA ASP A 140 4.93 20.40 7.02
C ASP A 140 5.90 19.52 6.22
N ASN A 141 6.08 18.25 6.60
CA ASN A 141 7.04 17.31 6.03
C ASN A 141 8.53 17.75 6.11
N GLY A 142 8.84 18.71 6.93
CA GLY A 142 10.22 19.06 7.23
C GLY A 142 10.85 17.99 8.14
N VAL A 143 12.11 17.61 7.86
CA VAL A 143 12.84 16.61 8.65
C VAL A 143 13.36 17.24 9.93
N THR A 144 12.78 16.88 11.05
CA THR A 144 13.16 17.35 12.39
C THR A 144 14.20 16.46 13.06
N GLY A 145 14.40 15.24 12.53
CA GLY A 145 15.36 14.29 13.06
C GLY A 145 15.55 13.08 12.18
N PHE A 146 16.50 12.25 12.57
CA PHE A 146 16.83 10.99 11.92
C PHE A 146 17.23 9.97 12.96
N SER A 147 16.87 8.71 12.78
CA SER A 147 17.33 7.60 13.60
C SER A 147 17.69 6.39 12.74
N THR A 148 18.65 5.59 13.20
CA THR A 148 18.97 4.27 12.64
C THR A 148 19.57 3.39 13.72
N GLY A 149 19.32 2.08 13.66
CA GLY A 149 20.05 1.12 14.48
C GLY A 149 21.48 0.94 13.94
N ILE A 150 22.47 0.97 14.83
CA ILE A 150 23.86 0.62 14.53
C ILE A 150 24.24 -0.49 15.48
N PHE A 151 24.21 -1.72 14.99
CA PHE A 151 24.45 -2.91 15.79
C PHE A 151 25.80 -3.51 15.42
N THR A 152 26.60 -3.88 16.42
CA THR A 152 27.94 -4.43 16.26
C THR A 152 28.40 -5.14 17.53
N ASP A 153 29.25 -6.17 17.38
CA ASP A 153 29.96 -6.80 18.49
C ASP A 153 31.14 -5.96 18.98
N GLY A 154 31.60 -4.99 18.16
CA GLY A 154 32.69 -4.08 18.47
C GLY A 154 32.27 -2.87 19.31
N THR A 155 33.24 -2.06 19.67
CA THR A 155 33.01 -0.79 20.38
C THR A 155 32.85 0.35 19.38
N ILE A 156 31.71 1.05 19.41
CA ILE A 156 31.52 2.26 18.60
C ILE A 156 32.37 3.38 19.19
N ASP A 157 33.40 3.81 18.46
CA ASP A 157 34.27 4.92 18.86
C ASP A 157 33.59 6.26 18.63
N PHE A 158 32.99 6.41 17.45
CA PHE A 158 32.15 7.55 17.08
C PHE A 158 31.28 7.23 15.88
N VAL A 159 30.19 7.99 15.76
CA VAL A 159 29.36 8.08 14.56
C VAL A 159 29.49 9.49 14.01
N ARG A 160 29.75 9.60 12.73
CA ARG A 160 29.70 10.90 12.03
C ARG A 160 28.60 10.88 11.00
N TYR A 161 27.98 12.02 10.83
CA TYR A 161 26.94 12.22 9.85
C TYR A 161 27.13 13.56 9.14
N TRP A 162 26.55 13.68 7.97
CA TRP A 162 26.49 14.94 7.24
C TRP A 162 25.26 14.99 6.34
N VAL A 163 24.85 16.21 6.02
CA VAL A 163 23.74 16.53 5.15
C VAL A 163 24.27 17.46 4.06
N GLY A 164 24.00 17.14 2.81
CA GLY A 164 24.60 17.89 1.70
C GLY A 164 26.13 17.78 1.67
N GLY A 165 26.83 18.92 1.65
CA GLY A 165 28.31 18.98 1.60
C GLY A 165 29.00 19.08 2.94
N ASP A 166 28.29 19.27 4.05
CA ASP A 166 28.86 19.56 5.37
C ASP A 166 28.94 18.30 6.24
N THR A 167 30.13 17.99 6.74
CA THR A 167 30.34 16.86 7.65
C THR A 167 30.18 17.33 9.09
N LEU A 168 29.25 16.73 9.80
CA LEU A 168 29.04 16.90 11.23
C LEU A 168 29.51 15.64 11.96
N THR A 169 30.04 15.78 13.15
CA THR A 169 30.52 14.66 13.96
C THR A 169 29.73 14.63 15.25
N GLY A 170 29.12 13.48 15.56
CA GLY A 170 28.38 13.29 16.80
C GLY A 170 28.48 11.85 17.25
N SER A 171 29.06 11.64 18.46
CA SER A 171 29.02 10.35 19.16
C SER A 171 28.00 10.34 20.30
N ASP A 172 27.32 11.44 20.53
CA ASP A 172 26.60 11.72 21.77
C ASP A 172 25.16 11.21 21.77
N HIS A 173 24.73 10.49 20.72
CA HIS A 173 23.33 10.13 20.51
C HIS A 173 23.08 8.64 20.25
N VAL A 174 24.04 7.77 20.57
CA VAL A 174 23.82 6.31 20.54
C VAL A 174 23.29 5.88 21.90
N ASP A 175 22.09 5.31 21.94
CA ASP A 175 21.52 4.79 23.17
C ASP A 175 22.14 3.42 23.57
N ALA A 176 21.77 2.92 24.74
CA ALA A 176 22.27 1.65 25.26
C ALA A 176 21.86 0.42 24.40
N ASN A 177 20.90 0.60 23.48
CA ASN A 177 20.38 -0.44 22.57
C ASN A 177 20.97 -0.33 21.16
N GLY A 178 21.98 0.53 20.95
CA GLY A 178 22.60 0.72 19.64
C GLY A 178 21.80 1.61 18.68
N VAL A 179 20.76 2.30 19.14
CA VAL A 179 20.00 3.20 18.28
C VAL A 179 20.63 4.59 18.30
N PHE A 180 20.90 5.10 17.11
CA PHE A 180 21.48 6.40 16.88
C PHE A 180 20.38 7.42 16.54
N TYR A 181 20.37 8.55 17.23
CA TYR A 181 19.38 9.61 17.06
C TYR A 181 20.07 10.94 16.71
N LEU A 182 19.45 11.65 15.79
CA LEU A 182 19.80 13.04 15.45
C LEU A 182 18.55 13.91 15.54
N SER A 183 18.73 15.14 16.01
CA SER A 183 17.71 16.18 15.91
C SER A 183 18.26 17.34 15.07
N PHE A 184 17.44 17.91 14.22
CA PHE A 184 17.82 18.97 13.30
C PHE A 184 17.17 20.31 13.68
N ASP A 185 18.02 21.33 13.88
CA ASP A 185 17.60 22.72 14.01
C ASP A 185 18.63 23.59 13.27
N PRO A 186 18.29 24.18 12.09
CA PRO A 186 16.97 24.22 11.49
C PRO A 186 16.50 22.87 10.90
N VAL A 187 15.20 22.76 10.70
CA VAL A 187 14.54 21.63 10.02
C VAL A 187 15.10 21.48 8.61
N LEU A 188 15.40 20.24 8.21
CA LEU A 188 15.93 19.91 6.89
C LEU A 188 14.83 19.62 5.89
N SER A 189 15.15 19.70 4.61
CA SER A 189 14.28 19.21 3.54
C SER A 189 14.17 17.70 3.59
N LEU A 190 12.99 17.16 3.27
CA LEU A 190 12.79 15.72 3.13
C LEU A 190 13.74 15.08 2.09
N TYR A 191 14.18 15.87 1.13
CA TYR A 191 14.99 15.43 -0.02
C TYR A 191 16.49 15.52 0.22
N ASP A 192 16.91 16.13 1.32
CA ASP A 192 18.34 16.19 1.65
C ASP A 192 18.86 14.78 1.98
N PRO A 193 19.93 14.30 1.33
CA PRO A 193 20.54 13.02 1.68
C PRO A 193 21.21 13.13 3.05
N ILE A 194 21.00 12.11 3.87
CA ILE A 194 21.67 11.97 5.18
C ILE A 194 22.70 10.84 5.05
N PHE A 195 23.95 11.17 5.30
CA PHE A 195 25.05 10.21 5.25
C PHE A 195 25.46 9.86 6.68
N VAL A 196 25.68 8.59 6.96
CA VAL A 196 26.14 8.09 8.26
C VAL A 196 27.34 7.18 8.07
N GLN A 197 28.35 7.34 8.89
CA GLN A 197 29.52 6.48 8.96
C GLN A 197 29.92 6.24 10.43
N ALA A 198 30.16 4.99 10.79
CA ALA A 198 30.63 4.62 12.11
C ALA A 198 32.13 4.28 12.09
N SER A 199 32.84 4.61 13.18
CA SER A 199 34.13 4.02 13.54
C SER A 199 33.91 3.02 14.65
N ILE A 200 34.38 1.80 14.43
CA ILE A 200 34.21 0.67 15.36
C ILE A 200 35.58 0.03 15.54
N ASP A 201 36.02 -0.08 16.80
CA ASP A 201 37.35 -0.58 17.20
C ASP A 201 38.52 0.06 16.43
N GLY A 202 38.39 1.34 16.11
CA GLY A 202 39.40 2.13 15.38
C GLY A 202 39.33 2.00 13.86
N GLU A 203 38.42 1.21 13.29
CA GLU A 203 38.22 1.08 11.86
C GLU A 203 36.99 1.88 11.38
N LEU A 204 37.14 2.54 10.20
CA LEU A 204 36.04 3.25 9.56
C LEU A 204 35.27 2.32 8.63
N HIS A 205 33.99 2.16 8.88
CA HIS A 205 33.11 1.38 8.04
C HIS A 205 32.54 2.20 6.88
N THR A 206 31.96 1.51 5.91
CA THR A 206 31.40 2.13 4.70
C THR A 206 30.38 3.19 5.05
N VAL A 207 30.37 4.29 4.28
CA VAL A 207 29.37 5.33 4.37
C VAL A 207 28.02 4.79 3.89
N TYR A 208 26.99 4.98 4.68
CA TYR A 208 25.61 4.68 4.33
C TYR A 208 24.89 5.98 3.98
N GLU A 209 24.30 6.03 2.81
CA GLU A 209 23.47 7.13 2.34
C GLU A 209 22.00 6.77 2.53
N PHE A 210 21.29 7.63 3.25
CA PHE A 210 19.87 7.45 3.50
C PHE A 210 19.07 8.53 2.77
N GLY A 211 18.36 8.08 1.75
CA GLY A 211 17.22 8.80 1.19
C GLY A 211 17.54 10.07 0.42
N ALA A 212 18.49 10.05 -0.51
CA ALA A 212 18.36 10.95 -1.64
C ALA A 212 17.10 10.57 -2.42
N ILE A 213 16.04 11.35 -2.25
CA ILE A 213 14.84 11.22 -3.07
C ILE A 213 14.94 12.33 -4.11
N ASP A 214 15.42 12.01 -5.30
CA ASP A 214 15.43 12.93 -6.43
C ASP A 214 14.00 13.12 -6.94
N ILE A 215 13.35 14.21 -6.53
CA ILE A 215 12.07 14.61 -7.11
C ILE A 215 12.34 15.54 -8.28
N ILE A 216 11.80 15.15 -9.43
CA ILE A 216 11.76 16.02 -10.60
C ILE A 216 10.62 17.01 -10.41
N GLU A 217 10.93 18.29 -10.26
CA GLU A 217 9.93 19.36 -10.30
C GLU A 217 9.76 19.83 -11.75
N GLU A 218 8.57 19.59 -12.29
CA GLU A 218 8.22 19.97 -13.66
C GLU A 218 6.74 20.35 -13.73
N PRO A 219 6.39 21.50 -14.38
CA PRO A 219 5.00 21.89 -14.52
C PRO A 219 4.20 20.84 -15.27
N ILE A 220 3.01 20.49 -14.74
CA ILE A 220 2.07 19.61 -15.44
C ILE A 220 1.65 20.28 -16.77
N PRO A 221 1.59 19.54 -17.89
CA PRO A 221 1.10 20.10 -19.15
C PRO A 221 -0.34 20.63 -19.04
N ASN A 222 -0.61 21.80 -19.62
CA ASN A 222 -1.88 22.54 -19.44
C ASN A 222 -3.16 21.77 -19.82
N ASN A 223 -3.06 20.73 -20.62
CA ASN A 223 -4.17 19.89 -21.07
C ASN A 223 -4.30 18.56 -20.31
N VAL A 224 -3.44 18.28 -19.34
CA VAL A 224 -3.53 17.13 -18.46
C VAL A 224 -4.46 17.47 -17.29
N VAL A 225 -5.41 16.60 -17.02
CA VAL A 225 -6.32 16.67 -15.87
C VAL A 225 -6.03 15.55 -14.87
N MET A 226 -6.55 15.63 -13.66
CA MET A 226 -6.39 14.56 -12.67
C MET A 226 -6.96 13.23 -13.18
N GLY A 227 -6.27 12.13 -12.87
CA GLY A 227 -6.54 10.81 -13.41
C GLY A 227 -5.70 10.47 -14.65
N PRO A 228 -6.04 9.39 -15.35
CA PRO A 228 -5.34 8.98 -16.56
C PRO A 228 -5.79 9.80 -17.78
N ASN A 229 -4.83 10.24 -18.59
CA ASN A 229 -5.03 11.02 -19.81
C ASN A 229 -4.27 10.40 -20.98
N TRP A 230 -4.75 10.63 -22.21
CA TRP A 230 -4.06 10.27 -23.45
C TRP A 230 -3.96 11.49 -24.35
N ILE A 231 -2.76 11.95 -24.58
CA ILE A 231 -2.50 13.19 -25.32
C ILE A 231 -1.29 12.96 -26.21
N ASP A 232 -1.45 13.19 -27.51
CA ASP A 232 -0.37 13.06 -28.52
C ASP A 232 0.38 11.72 -28.44
N ASP A 233 -0.38 10.61 -28.30
CA ASP A 233 0.12 9.24 -28.18
C ASP A 233 0.93 8.94 -26.90
N VAL A 234 0.83 9.78 -25.89
CA VAL A 234 1.45 9.61 -24.58
C VAL A 234 0.37 9.48 -23.51
N MET A 235 0.56 8.54 -22.59
CA MET A 235 -0.25 8.40 -21.39
C MET A 235 0.29 9.33 -20.29
N TYR A 236 -0.59 10.14 -19.73
CA TYR A 236 -0.32 10.92 -18.53
C TYR A 236 -1.16 10.39 -17.38
N VAL A 237 -0.57 10.33 -16.20
CA VAL A 237 -1.32 10.08 -14.95
C VAL A 237 -1.04 11.24 -14.01
N ALA A 238 -2.08 11.87 -13.49
CA ALA A 238 -1.96 12.97 -12.57
C ALA A 238 -2.86 12.75 -11.34
N VAL A 239 -2.37 13.12 -10.16
CA VAL A 239 -3.09 12.99 -8.90
C VAL A 239 -2.82 14.18 -7.99
N HIS A 240 -3.86 14.64 -7.29
CA HIS A 240 -3.71 15.56 -6.17
C HIS A 240 -3.61 14.73 -4.88
N ALA A 241 -2.44 14.77 -4.25
CA ALA A 241 -2.10 13.95 -3.09
C ALA A 241 -1.61 14.82 -1.94
N PRO A 242 -2.53 15.46 -1.18
CA PRO A 242 -2.19 16.32 -0.06
C PRO A 242 -1.31 15.58 0.96
N MET A 243 -0.32 16.30 1.49
CA MET A 243 0.59 15.80 2.52
C MET A 243 1.46 14.61 2.10
N GLN A 244 1.47 14.22 0.81
CA GLN A 244 2.38 13.19 0.33
C GLN A 244 3.70 13.84 -0.13
N PRO A 245 4.81 13.54 0.56
CA PRO A 245 6.11 14.12 0.19
C PRO A 245 6.70 13.46 -1.06
N VAL A 246 6.25 12.24 -1.36
CA VAL A 246 6.69 11.44 -2.52
C VAL A 246 5.51 10.66 -3.05
N MET A 247 5.39 10.61 -4.36
CA MET A 247 4.43 9.76 -5.06
C MET A 247 5.14 8.91 -6.09
N LYS A 248 4.80 7.63 -6.10
CA LYS A 248 5.23 6.69 -7.14
C LYS A 248 4.00 6.03 -7.76
N VAL A 249 4.14 5.55 -8.98
CA VAL A 249 3.11 4.75 -9.65
C VAL A 249 3.69 3.39 -10.03
N ILE A 250 2.92 2.34 -9.79
CA ILE A 250 3.18 1.00 -10.30
C ILE A 250 2.16 0.74 -11.38
N ILE A 251 2.61 0.45 -12.60
CA ILE A 251 1.75 0.10 -13.72
C ILE A 251 2.22 -1.20 -14.36
N THR A 252 1.31 -2.15 -14.52
CA THR A 252 1.63 -3.47 -15.06
C THR A 252 0.60 -3.92 -16.08
N PRO A 253 0.94 -4.86 -16.98
CA PRO A 253 -0.05 -5.54 -17.79
C PRO A 253 -1.12 -6.18 -16.90
N ALA A 254 -2.35 -6.12 -17.35
CA ALA A 254 -3.50 -6.59 -16.58
C ALA A 254 -3.37 -8.06 -16.17
N GLY A 255 -3.72 -8.34 -14.92
CA GLY A 255 -3.60 -9.66 -14.32
C GLY A 255 -2.18 -10.02 -13.86
N THR A 256 -1.25 -9.06 -13.89
CA THR A 256 0.08 -9.19 -13.27
C THR A 256 0.19 -8.25 -12.07
N THR A 257 0.95 -8.65 -11.06
CA THR A 257 1.25 -7.82 -9.88
C THR A 257 2.62 -7.18 -10.07
N GLY A 258 2.75 -5.89 -9.82
CA GLY A 258 4.04 -5.19 -9.79
C GLY A 258 4.63 -5.21 -8.38
N GLU A 259 5.95 -5.30 -8.30
CA GLU A 259 6.70 -5.15 -7.06
C GLU A 259 6.95 -3.66 -6.75
N ASP A 260 7.32 -3.33 -5.51
CA ASP A 260 7.67 -1.94 -5.16
C ASP A 260 8.91 -1.43 -5.92
N SER A 261 9.78 -2.35 -6.35
CA SER A 261 10.92 -2.07 -7.24
C SER A 261 10.49 -1.62 -8.64
N ASP A 262 9.27 -1.96 -9.09
CA ASP A 262 8.72 -1.53 -10.38
C ASP A 262 8.11 -0.12 -10.31
N ALA A 263 8.06 0.49 -9.12
CA ALA A 263 7.44 1.77 -8.91
C ALA A 263 8.25 2.90 -9.54
N ILE A 264 7.59 3.67 -10.40
CA ILE A 264 8.17 4.80 -11.11
C ILE A 264 7.88 6.08 -10.33
N MET A 265 8.92 6.89 -10.08
CA MET A 265 8.80 8.18 -9.41
C MET A 265 7.97 9.13 -10.25
N MET A 266 6.98 9.77 -9.64
CA MET A 266 6.19 10.82 -10.27
C MET A 266 6.90 12.17 -10.13
N LYS A 267 6.63 13.07 -11.07
CA LYS A 267 7.06 14.46 -11.07
C LYS A 267 6.13 15.29 -10.20
N LYS A 268 6.66 16.30 -9.51
CA LYS A 268 5.87 17.26 -8.73
C LYS A 268 5.66 18.54 -9.52
N ASP A 269 4.43 19.04 -9.57
CA ASP A 269 4.17 20.35 -10.16
C ASP A 269 4.62 21.47 -9.21
N PRO A 270 5.52 22.39 -9.62
CA PRO A 270 6.01 23.46 -8.73
C PRO A 270 5.02 24.62 -8.59
N GLY A 271 3.97 24.69 -9.40
CA GLY A 271 2.96 25.75 -9.41
C GLY A 271 1.61 25.35 -8.81
N MET A 272 1.42 24.06 -8.56
CA MET A 272 0.19 23.50 -7.99
C MET A 272 0.55 22.69 -6.74
N ASP A 273 0.08 23.11 -5.59
CA ASP A 273 0.33 22.40 -4.33
C ASP A 273 -0.18 20.95 -4.41
N ASP A 274 0.67 20.01 -4.00
CA ASP A 274 0.37 18.59 -3.87
C ASP A 274 -0.08 17.89 -5.16
N VAL A 275 0.23 18.43 -6.33
CA VAL A 275 -0.04 17.79 -7.62
C VAL A 275 1.18 17.02 -8.09
N TRP A 276 0.96 15.74 -8.38
CA TRP A 276 1.94 14.80 -8.88
C TRP A 276 1.49 14.26 -10.22
N TRP A 277 2.43 14.07 -11.17
CA TRP A 277 2.12 13.59 -12.49
C TRP A 277 3.29 12.83 -13.13
N ILE A 278 2.99 12.03 -14.13
CA ILE A 278 3.98 11.29 -14.92
C ILE A 278 3.49 11.14 -16.35
N ASP A 279 4.41 11.11 -17.29
CA ASP A 279 4.22 10.72 -18.68
C ASP A 279 4.81 9.33 -18.95
N LEU A 280 4.08 8.51 -19.68
CA LEU A 280 4.43 7.10 -19.92
C LEU A 280 4.21 6.77 -21.40
N ASP A 281 5.21 6.20 -22.04
CA ASP A 281 5.09 5.63 -23.40
C ASP A 281 4.53 4.21 -23.27
N MET A 282 3.22 4.07 -23.52
CA MET A 282 2.49 2.83 -23.28
C MET A 282 1.96 2.24 -24.59
N PRO A 283 2.32 0.98 -24.92
CA PRO A 283 1.72 0.30 -26.07
C PRO A 283 0.24 -0.02 -25.84
N ASN A 284 -0.49 -0.29 -26.94
CA ASN A 284 -1.86 -0.77 -26.85
C ASN A 284 -1.93 -2.03 -26.00
N GLY A 285 -2.88 -2.08 -25.07
CA GLY A 285 -3.03 -3.18 -24.13
C GLY A 285 -3.95 -2.86 -22.98
N GLN A 286 -4.08 -3.83 -22.10
CA GLN A 286 -4.84 -3.69 -20.88
C GLN A 286 -3.87 -3.63 -19.70
N TYR A 287 -4.04 -2.63 -18.84
CA TYR A 287 -3.14 -2.35 -17.72
C TYR A 287 -3.89 -2.16 -16.42
N GLU A 288 -3.19 -2.41 -15.33
CA GLU A 288 -3.61 -2.06 -13.99
C GLU A 288 -2.53 -1.18 -13.37
N TYR A 289 -2.96 -0.11 -12.67
CA TYR A 289 -2.02 0.74 -11.94
C TYR A 289 -2.54 1.12 -10.56
N GLU A 290 -1.60 1.49 -9.71
CA GLU A 290 -1.84 1.99 -8.36
C GLU A 290 -0.73 2.96 -7.98
N PHE A 291 -1.02 3.82 -7.01
CA PHE A 291 -0.01 4.70 -6.44
C PHE A 291 0.63 4.03 -5.23
N LEU A 292 1.95 4.16 -5.12
CA LEU A 292 2.72 3.75 -3.97
C LEU A 292 3.10 5.00 -3.17
N LEU A 293 2.60 5.07 -1.94
CA LEU A 293 2.88 6.14 -0.99
C LEU A 293 4.20 5.90 -0.27
N MET A 294 4.77 6.95 0.34
CA MET A 294 6.03 6.84 1.07
C MET A 294 6.00 5.83 2.23
N ASN A 295 4.85 5.63 2.85
CA ASN A 295 4.66 4.67 3.95
C ASN A 295 4.45 3.21 3.48
N GLY A 296 4.68 2.93 2.19
CA GLY A 296 4.49 1.61 1.60
C GLY A 296 3.04 1.26 1.23
N ASN A 297 2.06 2.10 1.60
CA ASN A 297 0.67 1.84 1.23
C ASN A 297 0.46 2.00 -0.27
N ARG A 298 -0.29 1.06 -0.84
CA ARG A 298 -0.70 1.09 -2.24
C ARG A 298 -2.17 1.49 -2.33
N ILE A 299 -2.47 2.46 -3.16
CA ILE A 299 -3.83 2.97 -3.35
C ILE A 299 -4.18 3.02 -4.83
N ALA A 300 -5.42 2.67 -5.15
CA ALA A 300 -5.96 2.93 -6.48
C ALA A 300 -6.10 4.44 -6.72
N ASP A 301 -6.14 4.85 -7.99
CA ASP A 301 -6.44 6.23 -8.34
C ASP A 301 -7.80 6.65 -7.77
N PRO A 302 -7.88 7.74 -6.99
CA PRO A 302 -9.14 8.26 -6.44
C PRO A 302 -10.20 8.57 -7.51
N LEU A 303 -9.77 8.83 -8.75
CA LEU A 303 -10.64 9.09 -9.90
C LEU A 303 -10.86 7.87 -10.79
N SER A 304 -10.43 6.68 -10.32
CA SER A 304 -10.69 5.43 -11.04
C SER A 304 -12.17 5.23 -11.31
N ARG A 305 -12.51 4.83 -12.53
CA ARG A 305 -13.87 4.44 -12.94
C ARG A 305 -14.07 2.93 -12.93
N ARG A 306 -12.97 2.17 -12.89
CA ARG A 306 -12.98 0.71 -12.90
C ARG A 306 -11.81 0.17 -12.09
N LEU A 307 -12.11 -0.77 -11.20
CA LEU A 307 -11.10 -1.53 -10.47
C LEU A 307 -11.06 -2.99 -10.92
N THR A 308 -9.89 -3.58 -10.77
CA THR A 308 -9.68 -5.02 -10.84
C THR A 308 -8.68 -5.38 -9.75
N ASN A 309 -9.04 -6.28 -8.85
CA ASN A 309 -8.20 -6.65 -7.70
C ASN A 309 -7.74 -5.45 -6.85
N GLY A 310 -8.62 -4.44 -6.70
CA GLY A 310 -8.32 -3.23 -5.93
C GLY A 310 -7.45 -2.19 -6.65
N ARG A 311 -7.02 -2.44 -7.89
CA ARG A 311 -6.16 -1.57 -8.71
C ARG A 311 -6.95 -0.90 -9.83
N THR A 312 -6.56 0.31 -10.20
CA THR A 312 -7.18 1.04 -11.32
C THR A 312 -6.93 0.33 -12.64
N ARG A 313 -8.00 0.00 -13.34
CA ARG A 313 -7.96 -0.69 -14.64
C ARG A 313 -8.12 0.30 -15.78
N ILE A 314 -7.22 0.23 -16.76
CA ILE A 314 -7.31 0.97 -18.02
C ILE A 314 -7.10 0.06 -19.24
N GLU A 315 -7.61 0.47 -20.37
CA GLU A 315 -7.36 -0.15 -21.66
C GLU A 315 -6.91 0.92 -22.65
N ILE A 316 -5.77 0.69 -23.31
CA ILE A 316 -5.19 1.56 -24.31
C ILE A 316 -5.38 0.91 -25.67
N GLY A 317 -6.13 1.57 -26.53
CA GLY A 317 -6.35 1.19 -27.91
C GLY A 317 -5.73 2.18 -28.91
N PRO A 318 -5.95 2.00 -30.23
CA PRO A 318 -5.39 2.88 -31.26
C PRO A 318 -5.82 4.34 -31.17
N GLY A 319 -6.88 4.64 -30.42
CA GLY A 319 -7.40 5.99 -30.17
C GLY A 319 -7.08 6.54 -28.80
N GLY A 320 -6.28 5.82 -28.00
CA GLY A 320 -5.94 6.20 -26.66
C GLY A 320 -6.61 5.35 -25.57
N ILE A 321 -6.74 5.91 -24.37
CA ILE A 321 -7.38 5.23 -23.26
C ILE A 321 -8.87 5.06 -23.57
N SER A 322 -9.33 3.80 -23.62
CA SER A 322 -10.75 3.48 -23.75
C SER A 322 -11.51 4.00 -22.54
N THR A 323 -12.51 4.80 -22.79
CA THR A 323 -13.42 5.28 -21.75
C THR A 323 -14.70 4.44 -21.77
N ALA A 324 -15.34 4.27 -20.63
CA ALA A 324 -16.64 3.61 -20.55
C ALA A 324 -17.74 4.35 -21.36
N ASP A 325 -17.39 5.44 -22.04
CA ASP A 325 -18.32 6.26 -22.83
C ASP A 325 -18.58 5.66 -24.24
N ASP A 326 -17.84 4.61 -24.63
CA ASP A 326 -18.01 3.91 -25.94
C ASP A 326 -19.19 2.89 -25.94
N TYR A 327 -19.98 2.85 -24.88
CA TYR A 327 -21.12 1.95 -24.79
C TYR A 327 -22.26 2.37 -25.74
N GLU A 328 -22.66 1.47 -26.63
CA GLU A 328 -23.77 1.70 -27.58
C GLU A 328 -25.12 1.36 -26.94
N TRP A 329 -25.87 2.38 -26.52
CA TRP A 329 -27.21 2.21 -25.96
C TRP A 329 -28.18 1.64 -26.97
N GLN A 330 -28.87 0.56 -26.61
CA GLN A 330 -29.89 -0.08 -27.44
C GLN A 330 -31.29 0.51 -27.19
N SER A 331 -31.53 1.02 -25.99
CA SER A 331 -32.83 1.59 -25.55
C SER A 331 -33.00 3.06 -25.91
N VAL A 332 -32.51 3.49 -27.09
CA VAL A 332 -32.49 4.91 -27.53
C VAL A 332 -33.85 5.61 -27.55
N ASN A 333 -34.94 4.85 -27.64
CA ASN A 333 -36.31 5.37 -27.62
C ASN A 333 -37.01 5.19 -26.28
N TYR A 334 -36.28 4.89 -25.21
CA TYR A 334 -36.87 4.73 -23.90
C TYR A 334 -37.54 5.99 -23.39
N LEU A 335 -38.79 5.84 -22.92
CA LEU A 335 -39.54 6.88 -22.26
C LEU A 335 -39.75 6.44 -20.80
N ARG A 336 -39.21 7.19 -19.87
CA ARG A 336 -39.40 6.90 -18.46
C ARG A 336 -40.88 6.94 -18.06
N PRO A 337 -41.31 6.09 -17.10
CA PRO A 337 -42.64 6.20 -16.50
C PRO A 337 -42.89 7.59 -15.89
N SER A 338 -44.14 8.01 -15.85
CA SER A 338 -44.52 9.24 -15.15
C SER A 338 -44.28 9.11 -13.65
N LEU A 339 -43.79 10.16 -12.99
CA LEU A 339 -43.46 10.18 -11.57
C LEU A 339 -44.62 9.74 -10.66
N ASP A 340 -45.86 10.10 -11.05
CA ASP A 340 -47.06 9.74 -10.32
C ASP A 340 -47.53 8.29 -10.50
N THR A 341 -46.89 7.55 -11.40
CA THR A 341 -47.20 6.15 -11.67
C THR A 341 -46.05 5.21 -11.34
N LEU A 342 -44.97 5.73 -10.71
CA LEU A 342 -43.85 4.91 -10.32
C LEU A 342 -44.25 3.89 -9.25
N VAL A 343 -43.85 2.64 -9.49
CA VAL A 343 -43.82 1.55 -8.52
C VAL A 343 -42.38 1.17 -8.37
N ILE A 344 -41.76 1.68 -7.32
CA ILE A 344 -40.31 1.58 -7.09
C ILE A 344 -40.02 0.33 -6.27
N TYR A 345 -38.99 -0.40 -6.67
CA TYR A 345 -38.42 -1.49 -5.90
C TYR A 345 -36.96 -1.12 -5.56
N GLU A 346 -36.69 -0.92 -4.27
CA GLU A 346 -35.35 -0.70 -3.76
C GLU A 346 -34.60 -2.05 -3.72
N LEU A 347 -33.38 -2.08 -4.27
CA LEU A 347 -32.65 -3.32 -4.54
C LEU A 347 -31.18 -3.18 -4.15
N HIS A 348 -30.72 -4.10 -3.28
CA HIS A 348 -29.29 -4.36 -3.08
C HIS A 348 -28.83 -5.44 -4.05
N VAL A 349 -27.84 -5.16 -4.89
CA VAL A 349 -27.43 -6.03 -6.00
C VAL A 349 -27.04 -7.42 -5.50
N ASP A 350 -26.20 -7.50 -4.47
CA ASP A 350 -25.73 -8.77 -3.92
C ASP A 350 -26.88 -9.56 -3.30
N ASP A 351 -27.63 -8.98 -2.36
CA ASP A 351 -28.69 -9.70 -1.63
C ASP A 351 -29.84 -10.16 -2.54
N PHE A 352 -30.19 -9.35 -3.53
CA PHE A 352 -31.30 -9.67 -4.43
C PHE A 352 -30.97 -10.78 -5.41
N SER A 353 -29.74 -10.78 -5.94
CA SER A 353 -29.39 -11.62 -7.09
C SER A 353 -28.48 -12.79 -6.73
N ALA A 354 -27.89 -12.85 -5.53
CA ALA A 354 -27.05 -13.94 -5.08
C ALA A 354 -27.74 -15.31 -5.20
N GLN A 355 -27.00 -16.29 -5.71
CA GLN A 355 -27.47 -17.69 -5.82
C GLN A 355 -26.62 -18.61 -4.95
N GLY A 356 -27.26 -19.28 -3.99
CA GLY A 356 -26.58 -20.16 -3.04
C GLY A 356 -25.62 -19.36 -2.12
N ASN A 357 -24.34 -19.74 -2.09
CA ASN A 357 -23.29 -19.03 -1.38
C ASN A 357 -22.53 -18.07 -2.30
N GLY A 358 -23.03 -17.79 -3.49
CA GLY A 358 -22.43 -16.90 -4.47
C GLY A 358 -22.74 -15.44 -4.17
N GLN A 359 -22.00 -14.55 -4.83
CA GLN A 359 -22.23 -13.11 -4.82
C GLN A 359 -23.18 -12.72 -5.96
N GLY A 360 -24.10 -11.80 -5.69
CA GLY A 360 -24.98 -11.24 -6.71
C GLY A 360 -24.27 -10.19 -7.57
N ARG A 361 -24.60 -10.15 -8.86
CA ARG A 361 -23.98 -9.27 -9.85
C ARG A 361 -25.04 -8.56 -10.70
N PHE A 362 -24.65 -7.52 -11.42
CA PHE A 362 -25.55 -6.82 -12.37
C PHE A 362 -26.20 -7.76 -13.37
N VAL A 363 -25.43 -8.70 -13.91
CA VAL A 363 -25.94 -9.68 -14.88
C VAL A 363 -27.02 -10.60 -14.26
N ASP A 364 -26.90 -10.93 -12.99
CA ASP A 364 -27.89 -11.75 -12.29
C ASP A 364 -29.18 -10.98 -11.99
N VAL A 365 -29.10 -9.64 -11.84
CA VAL A 365 -30.27 -8.75 -11.74
C VAL A 365 -31.01 -8.72 -13.07
N ILE A 366 -30.29 -8.66 -14.21
CA ILE A 366 -30.87 -8.68 -15.56
C ILE A 366 -31.78 -9.89 -15.74
N ASP A 367 -31.37 -11.08 -15.32
CA ASP A 367 -32.14 -12.32 -15.41
C ASP A 367 -33.46 -12.27 -14.65
N ARG A 368 -33.62 -11.31 -13.71
CA ARG A 368 -34.82 -11.17 -12.88
C ARG A 368 -35.73 -10.00 -13.26
N LEU A 369 -35.34 -9.18 -14.23
CA LEU A 369 -36.11 -8.01 -14.68
C LEU A 369 -37.53 -8.36 -15.13
N ASP A 370 -37.70 -9.44 -15.85
CA ASP A 370 -39.03 -9.88 -16.31
C ASP A 370 -39.95 -10.28 -15.13
N HIS A 371 -39.36 -10.85 -14.08
CA HIS A 371 -40.10 -11.12 -12.84
C HIS A 371 -40.58 -9.81 -12.17
N LEU A 372 -39.69 -8.86 -11.98
CA LEU A 372 -40.03 -7.56 -11.38
C LEU A 372 -41.12 -6.84 -12.19
N ARG A 373 -41.00 -6.84 -13.50
CA ARG A 373 -42.00 -6.29 -14.40
C ARG A 373 -43.36 -7.00 -14.25
N SER A 374 -43.34 -8.32 -14.12
CA SER A 374 -44.59 -9.15 -14.03
C SER A 374 -45.39 -8.84 -12.76
N VAL A 375 -44.75 -8.40 -11.70
CA VAL A 375 -45.41 -7.99 -10.44
C VAL A 375 -45.73 -6.49 -10.39
N GLY A 376 -45.50 -5.75 -11.49
CA GLY A 376 -45.90 -4.36 -11.64
C GLY A 376 -44.86 -3.33 -11.31
N ILE A 377 -43.59 -3.71 -11.03
CA ILE A 377 -42.50 -2.81 -10.81
C ILE A 377 -42.13 -2.11 -12.13
N ASN A 378 -41.98 -0.81 -12.10
CA ASN A 378 -41.58 0.01 -13.25
C ASN A 378 -40.40 0.98 -12.96
N ALA A 379 -39.83 0.90 -11.76
CA ALA A 379 -38.59 1.55 -11.40
C ALA A 379 -37.81 0.70 -10.40
N ILE A 380 -36.51 0.62 -10.57
CA ILE A 380 -35.58 -0.03 -9.64
C ILE A 380 -34.70 1.06 -9.05
N GLU A 381 -34.68 1.18 -7.73
CA GLU A 381 -33.75 2.01 -6.98
C GLU A 381 -32.62 1.13 -6.47
N LEU A 382 -31.42 1.33 -7.03
CA LEU A 382 -30.23 0.58 -6.60
C LEU A 382 -29.68 1.18 -5.30
N LEU A 383 -29.44 0.36 -4.26
CA LEU A 383 -28.56 0.79 -3.20
C LEU A 383 -27.21 1.20 -3.78
N PRO A 384 -26.41 2.01 -3.06
CA PRO A 384 -25.17 2.55 -3.61
C PRO A 384 -24.31 1.48 -4.27
N ILE A 385 -23.91 1.74 -5.51
CA ILE A 385 -23.16 0.82 -6.37
C ILE A 385 -21.71 1.26 -6.60
N THR A 386 -21.25 2.22 -5.81
CA THR A 386 -19.86 2.68 -5.84
C THR A 386 -18.96 1.72 -5.05
N GLU A 387 -17.69 1.65 -5.46
CA GLU A 387 -16.69 0.79 -4.83
C GLU A 387 -16.60 1.05 -3.32
N PHE A 388 -16.73 0.00 -2.51
CA PHE A 388 -16.69 0.05 -1.04
C PHE A 388 -15.57 -0.86 -0.49
N PRO A 389 -15.12 -0.65 0.78
CA PRO A 389 -14.10 -1.49 1.38
C PRO A 389 -14.66 -2.87 1.78
N GLY A 390 -13.80 -3.89 1.71
CA GLY A 390 -14.14 -5.25 2.14
C GLY A 390 -14.94 -6.04 1.12
N THR A 391 -15.71 -7.02 1.60
CA THR A 391 -16.37 -8.02 0.74
C THR A 391 -17.89 -7.91 0.70
N HIS A 392 -18.47 -7.12 1.59
CA HIS A 392 -19.92 -6.92 1.67
C HIS A 392 -20.20 -5.58 2.36
N SER A 393 -21.01 -4.74 1.76
CA SER A 393 -21.49 -3.47 2.31
C SER A 393 -22.81 -3.11 1.63
N TRP A 394 -23.62 -2.32 2.30
CA TRP A 394 -24.79 -1.68 1.66
C TRP A 394 -24.37 -0.50 0.76
N GLY A 395 -23.05 -0.21 0.65
CA GLY A 395 -22.49 0.81 -0.23
C GLY A 395 -22.52 2.25 0.32
N TYR A 396 -22.92 2.46 1.59
CA TYR A 396 -22.97 3.78 2.22
C TYR A 396 -21.62 4.22 2.82
N ASP A 397 -20.59 3.43 2.63
CA ASP A 397 -19.19 3.66 3.01
C ASP A 397 -18.25 3.61 1.77
N PRO A 398 -18.46 4.49 0.76
CA PRO A 398 -17.73 4.38 -0.49
C PRO A 398 -16.23 4.60 -0.29
N LYS A 399 -15.43 3.69 -0.85
CA LYS A 399 -13.98 3.81 -0.95
C LYS A 399 -13.59 4.72 -2.13
N LEU A 400 -14.27 4.57 -3.26
CA LEU A 400 -14.06 5.35 -4.48
C LEU A 400 -15.41 5.81 -5.05
N MET A 401 -15.60 7.13 -5.15
CA MET A 401 -16.88 7.71 -5.58
C MET A 401 -17.15 7.57 -7.08
N SER A 402 -16.12 7.40 -7.90
CA SER A 402 -16.23 7.34 -9.37
C SER A 402 -16.18 5.92 -9.93
N ALA A 403 -15.84 4.93 -9.12
CA ALA A 403 -15.76 3.54 -9.55
C ALA A 403 -17.05 2.78 -9.21
N VAL A 404 -17.46 1.94 -10.13
CA VAL A 404 -18.51 0.95 -9.87
C VAL A 404 -17.95 -0.17 -9.01
N GLU A 405 -18.75 -0.69 -8.07
CA GLU A 405 -18.37 -1.81 -7.23
C GLU A 405 -17.95 -3.02 -8.07
N SER A 406 -16.66 -3.32 -8.02
CA SER A 406 -16.00 -4.32 -8.89
C SER A 406 -16.54 -5.73 -8.69
N ARG A 407 -17.10 -6.03 -7.52
CA ARG A 407 -17.73 -7.33 -7.20
C ARG A 407 -19.10 -7.47 -7.84
N TYR A 408 -19.83 -6.38 -8.09
CA TYR A 408 -21.11 -6.42 -8.77
C TYR A 408 -20.95 -6.55 -10.29
N GLY A 409 -19.79 -6.14 -10.82
CA GLY A 409 -19.48 -6.25 -12.24
C GLY A 409 -18.70 -5.09 -12.80
N THR A 410 -18.70 -4.98 -14.11
CA THR A 410 -18.02 -3.90 -14.82
C THR A 410 -18.94 -2.72 -15.08
N PRO A 411 -18.40 -1.52 -15.39
CA PRO A 411 -19.22 -0.39 -15.84
C PRO A 411 -20.12 -0.72 -17.06
N GLU A 412 -19.65 -1.57 -17.96
CA GLU A 412 -20.41 -2.03 -19.13
C GLU A 412 -21.57 -2.94 -18.73
N GLU A 413 -21.37 -3.83 -17.75
CA GLU A 413 -22.43 -4.68 -17.21
C GLU A 413 -23.50 -3.84 -16.49
N LEU A 414 -23.12 -2.80 -15.76
CA LEU A 414 -24.07 -1.82 -15.19
C LEU A 414 -24.87 -1.11 -16.29
N LYS A 415 -24.20 -0.62 -17.33
CA LYS A 415 -24.88 0.03 -18.48
C LYS A 415 -25.82 -0.95 -19.18
N THR A 416 -25.43 -2.21 -19.31
CA THR A 416 -26.29 -3.28 -19.83
C THR A 416 -27.53 -3.51 -18.94
N LEU A 417 -27.37 -3.51 -17.61
CA LEU A 417 -28.52 -3.58 -16.71
C LEU A 417 -29.49 -2.40 -16.92
N VAL A 418 -28.97 -1.19 -17.05
CA VAL A 418 -29.78 0.00 -17.32
C VAL A 418 -30.52 -0.14 -18.65
N ASP A 419 -29.81 -0.55 -19.69
CA ASP A 419 -30.36 -0.71 -21.06
C ASP A 419 -31.46 -1.77 -21.12
N GLU A 420 -31.24 -2.92 -20.50
CA GLU A 420 -32.18 -4.02 -20.39
C GLU A 420 -33.44 -3.65 -19.55
N ALA A 421 -33.26 -2.87 -18.49
CA ALA A 421 -34.38 -2.32 -17.73
C ALA A 421 -35.20 -1.34 -18.57
N HIS A 422 -34.54 -0.41 -19.27
CA HIS A 422 -35.17 0.57 -20.17
C HIS A 422 -35.93 -0.11 -21.30
N THR A 423 -35.39 -1.16 -21.92
CA THR A 423 -36.05 -1.95 -22.97
C THR A 423 -37.39 -2.58 -22.45
N ARG A 424 -37.43 -2.86 -21.16
CA ARG A 424 -38.64 -3.37 -20.47
C ARG A 424 -39.59 -2.28 -19.96
N GLY A 425 -39.25 -0.99 -20.19
CA GLY A 425 -40.00 0.16 -19.73
C GLY A 425 -39.84 0.46 -18.23
N MET A 426 -38.76 -0.05 -17.61
CA MET A 426 -38.44 0.21 -16.20
C MET A 426 -37.34 1.26 -16.09
N ALA A 427 -37.49 2.19 -15.16
CA ALA A 427 -36.45 3.15 -14.82
C ALA A 427 -35.39 2.52 -13.86
N ILE A 428 -34.16 3.03 -13.91
CA ILE A 428 -33.14 2.80 -12.90
C ILE A 428 -32.87 4.13 -12.19
N ILE A 429 -32.81 4.09 -10.87
CA ILE A 429 -32.62 5.22 -9.95
C ILE A 429 -31.37 4.94 -9.12
#